data_b993a9e40de6fff773a4e1f1e6c9732a
#
_entry.id   b993a9e40de6fff773a4e1f1e6c9732a
#
_cell.length_a   1.000
_cell.length_b   1.000
_cell.length_c   1.000
_cell.angle_alpha   90.00
_cell.angle_beta   90.00
_cell.angle_gamma   90.00
#
_symmetry.space_group_name_H-M   'P 1'
#
loop_
_entity.id
_entity.type
_entity.pdbx_description
1 polymer ?
#
loop_
_entity_poly.entity_id
_entity_poly.type
_entity_poly.pdbx_seq_one_letter_code
_entity_poly.pdbx_strand_id
1 'polypeptide(L)'
;MQDDLILLLMFCHLFVNKNDDMVGFHDIDCMFSKSEMRSIRSQLEHGDNNLQNMKLVEFSNSNGMGDRYYFRLTMKAKRELLDELQLASLEAKKSLRNMLKATDIKPRTLFYSKEITHSIDELAGLLDERNYSDIHTRLQEQGFRCGFTCLFYGAPGTGKTETVMQLARRTGRDIMQVNIAEMKSCWVGESEKNIKALFDTYLQRVGESSIAPILLFNEADAIIGRRQEGVERAVDKMENSLQNIILQEMETLDGILIATTNLAQNMDKAFERRFLYKIRFDKPTVEARTAIWKEMLPALDIADAEKLAERYDFSGGQIENIARHYAIDAILHGNTIPTAENLASHCDSECISNTSTKRIGFNF
;
A
#
# COMPACT_ATOMS: atom_id res chain seq x y z
N MET A 1 12.27 25.32 -36.24
CA MET A 1 13.48 24.65 -35.65
C MET A 1 13.94 25.33 -34.36
N GLN A 2 14.06 26.67 -34.29
CA GLN A 2 14.46 27.35 -33.05
C GLN A 2 13.30 27.34 -32.00
N ASP A 3 12.07 27.56 -32.44
CA ASP A 3 10.89 27.53 -31.60
C ASP A 3 10.59 26.13 -31.02
N ASP A 4 10.83 25.07 -31.82
CA ASP A 4 10.67 23.69 -31.35
C ASP A 4 11.66 23.35 -30.24
N LEU A 5 12.90 23.86 -30.33
CA LEU A 5 13.90 23.64 -29.29
C LEU A 5 13.52 24.38 -27.98
N ILE A 6 13.07 25.62 -28.10
CA ILE A 6 12.60 26.41 -26.94
C ILE A 6 11.41 25.72 -26.31
N LEU A 7 10.46 25.25 -27.12
CA LEU A 7 9.28 24.52 -26.65
C LEU A 7 9.68 23.23 -25.92
N LEU A 8 10.62 22.43 -26.48
CA LEU A 8 11.11 21.22 -25.85
C LEU A 8 11.81 21.50 -24.51
N LEU A 9 12.65 22.54 -24.47
CA LEU A 9 13.31 22.97 -23.23
C LEU A 9 12.29 23.38 -22.15
N MET A 10 11.18 24.03 -22.54
CA MET A 10 10.10 24.37 -21.61
C MET A 10 9.42 23.11 -21.04
N PHE A 11 9.10 22.13 -21.88
CA PHE A 11 8.55 20.87 -21.42
C PHE A 11 9.50 20.17 -20.43
N CYS A 12 10.79 20.12 -20.76
CA CYS A 12 11.81 19.56 -19.87
C CYS A 12 11.93 20.34 -18.56
N HIS A 13 11.93 21.68 -18.62
CA HIS A 13 12.01 22.54 -17.44
C HIS A 13 10.81 22.38 -16.50
N LEU A 14 9.59 22.35 -17.02
CA LEU A 14 8.38 22.18 -16.23
C LEU A 14 8.34 20.80 -15.59
N PHE A 15 8.69 19.77 -16.35
CA PHE A 15 8.79 18.41 -15.84
C PHE A 15 9.84 18.27 -14.73
N VAL A 16 11.07 18.80 -14.93
CA VAL A 16 12.19 18.64 -13.98
C VAL A 16 12.02 19.50 -12.73
N ASN A 17 11.66 20.79 -12.89
CA ASN A 17 11.72 21.75 -11.79
C ASN A 17 10.36 21.94 -11.07
N LYS A 18 9.25 21.76 -11.78
CA LYS A 18 7.91 21.88 -11.18
C LYS A 18 7.23 20.56 -10.94
N ASN A 19 7.83 19.44 -11.39
CA ASN A 19 7.22 18.10 -11.36
C ASN A 19 5.84 18.08 -12.04
N ASP A 20 5.69 18.90 -13.08
CA ASP A 20 4.45 19.05 -13.83
C ASP A 20 4.59 18.32 -15.17
N ASP A 21 3.89 17.20 -15.30
CA ASP A 21 3.86 16.37 -16.52
C ASP A 21 2.73 16.81 -17.47
N MET A 22 1.92 17.79 -17.08
CA MET A 22 0.78 18.27 -17.85
C MET A 22 0.96 19.75 -18.22
N VAL A 23 1.54 20.02 -19.38
CA VAL A 23 1.83 21.35 -19.85
C VAL A 23 0.69 21.87 -20.70
N GLY A 24 0.05 22.95 -20.27
CA GLY A 24 -0.99 23.66 -21.02
C GLY A 24 -0.45 24.84 -21.81
N PHE A 25 -1.26 25.42 -22.69
CA PHE A 25 -0.88 26.60 -23.45
C PHE A 25 -0.53 27.81 -22.57
N HIS A 26 -1.16 27.92 -21.40
CA HIS A 26 -0.87 28.98 -20.45
C HIS A 26 0.59 28.95 -19.94
N ASP A 27 1.16 27.76 -19.82
CA ASP A 27 2.50 27.56 -19.26
C ASP A 27 3.58 28.01 -20.25
N ILE A 28 3.28 27.99 -21.54
CA ILE A 28 4.20 28.34 -22.64
C ILE A 28 3.96 29.74 -23.23
N ASP A 29 2.82 30.36 -22.92
CA ASP A 29 2.42 31.68 -23.50
C ASP A 29 3.43 32.80 -23.20
N CYS A 30 4.14 32.73 -22.09
CA CYS A 30 5.07 33.78 -21.67
C CYS A 30 6.42 33.79 -22.45
N MET A 31 6.71 32.73 -23.23
CA MET A 31 8.01 32.56 -23.89
C MET A 31 8.01 32.90 -25.37
N PHE A 32 6.82 33.07 -25.95
CA PHE A 32 6.66 33.31 -27.40
C PHE A 32 5.87 34.57 -27.67
N SER A 33 6.13 35.20 -28.82
CA SER A 33 5.30 36.31 -29.27
C SER A 33 3.89 35.84 -29.63
N LYS A 34 2.91 36.76 -29.66
CA LYS A 34 1.51 36.42 -29.99
C LYS A 34 1.34 35.75 -31.36
N SER A 35 2.22 36.05 -32.33
CA SER A 35 2.18 35.44 -33.68
C SER A 35 2.75 34.02 -33.67
N GLU A 36 3.86 33.80 -32.99
CA GLU A 36 4.49 32.49 -32.82
C GLU A 36 3.59 31.56 -32.03
N MET A 37 3.01 32.06 -30.93
CA MET A 37 2.10 31.27 -30.09
C MET A 37 0.85 30.80 -30.84
N ARG A 38 0.29 31.60 -31.74
CA ARG A 38 -0.82 31.17 -32.60
C ARG A 38 -0.43 30.01 -33.52
N SER A 39 0.78 30.06 -34.09
CA SER A 39 1.32 29.01 -34.97
C SER A 39 1.56 27.72 -34.17
N ILE A 40 2.25 27.83 -33.03
CA ILE A 40 2.57 26.70 -32.14
C ILE A 40 1.28 26.03 -31.67
N ARG A 41 0.30 26.83 -31.23
CA ARG A 41 -1.00 26.33 -30.78
C ARG A 41 -1.72 25.57 -31.87
N SER A 42 -1.81 26.11 -33.09
CA SER A 42 -2.46 25.43 -34.21
C SER A 42 -1.76 24.10 -34.53
N GLN A 43 -0.43 24.07 -34.54
CA GLN A 43 0.33 22.85 -34.83
C GLN A 43 0.16 21.80 -33.75
N LEU A 44 0.21 22.18 -32.46
CA LEU A 44 0.04 21.24 -31.34
C LEU A 44 -1.38 20.65 -31.28
N GLU A 45 -2.43 21.49 -31.48
CA GLU A 45 -3.84 21.05 -31.47
C GLU A 45 -4.15 20.07 -32.61
N HIS A 46 -3.52 20.20 -33.78
CA HIS A 46 -3.71 19.32 -34.94
C HIS A 46 -2.78 18.12 -34.95
N GLY A 47 -1.78 18.06 -34.05
CA GLY A 47 -0.79 16.98 -34.02
C GLY A 47 0.30 17.10 -35.09
N ASP A 48 0.44 18.26 -35.73
CA ASP A 48 1.36 18.52 -36.83
C ASP A 48 2.69 19.13 -36.37
N ASN A 49 2.89 19.33 -35.07
CA ASN A 49 4.12 19.91 -34.55
C ASN A 49 5.26 18.91 -34.66
N ASN A 50 6.49 19.42 -34.98
CA ASN A 50 7.66 18.58 -35.12
C ASN A 50 7.98 17.71 -33.90
N LEU A 51 7.75 18.20 -32.69
CA LEU A 51 7.97 17.41 -31.47
C LEU A 51 7.00 16.24 -31.36
N GLN A 52 5.76 16.41 -31.83
CA GLN A 52 4.76 15.32 -31.89
C GLN A 52 5.13 14.32 -32.97
N ASN A 53 5.57 14.79 -34.15
CA ASN A 53 6.03 13.93 -35.24
C ASN A 53 7.28 13.11 -34.85
N MET A 54 8.19 13.68 -34.04
CA MET A 54 9.37 13.00 -33.49
C MET A 54 9.01 12.08 -32.30
N LYS A 55 7.75 12.07 -31.88
CA LYS A 55 7.28 11.34 -30.69
C LYS A 55 8.01 11.76 -29.40
N LEU A 56 8.32 13.04 -29.26
CA LEU A 56 8.91 13.61 -28.05
C LEU A 56 7.85 14.21 -27.13
N VAL A 57 6.77 14.71 -27.72
CA VAL A 57 5.61 15.26 -27.00
C VAL A 57 4.35 14.56 -27.51
N GLU A 58 3.39 14.32 -26.63
CA GLU A 58 2.11 13.71 -26.94
C GLU A 58 0.97 14.44 -26.22
N PHE A 59 -0.27 14.22 -26.68
CA PHE A 59 -1.44 14.70 -25.94
C PHE A 59 -1.53 14.02 -24.58
N SER A 60 -1.91 14.78 -23.58
CA SER A 60 -2.18 14.22 -22.25
C SER A 60 -3.50 13.47 -22.27
N ASN A 61 -3.48 12.15 -22.13
CA ASN A 61 -4.66 11.30 -22.06
C ASN A 61 -5.11 11.13 -20.60
N SER A 62 -5.84 12.09 -20.06
CA SER A 62 -6.34 11.96 -18.68
C SER A 62 -7.62 11.14 -18.53
N ASN A 63 -8.39 10.92 -19.61
CA ASN A 63 -9.72 10.25 -19.54
C ASN A 63 -10.00 9.32 -20.72
N GLY A 64 -8.96 8.80 -21.42
CA GLY A 64 -9.20 8.01 -22.64
C GLY A 64 -9.63 8.84 -23.87
N MET A 65 -9.98 10.10 -23.69
CA MET A 65 -10.11 11.11 -24.75
C MET A 65 -8.91 12.04 -24.63
N GLY A 66 -8.09 12.12 -25.68
CA GLY A 66 -6.96 13.04 -25.72
C GLY A 66 -7.44 14.46 -25.46
N ASP A 67 -6.98 15.05 -24.36
CA ASP A 67 -7.24 16.49 -24.14
C ASP A 67 -6.30 17.29 -25.03
N ARG A 68 -6.86 17.95 -26.04
CA ARG A 68 -6.11 18.72 -27.05
C ARG A 68 -5.49 20.00 -26.49
N TYR A 69 -5.72 20.32 -25.24
CA TYR A 69 -5.21 21.54 -24.59
C TYR A 69 -4.03 21.27 -23.65
N TYR A 70 -3.75 20.00 -23.34
CA TYR A 70 -2.65 19.61 -22.47
C TYR A 70 -1.75 18.59 -23.15
N PHE A 71 -0.44 18.77 -22.95
CA PHE A 71 0.62 17.98 -23.58
C PHE A 71 1.59 17.47 -22.51
N ARG A 72 2.29 16.41 -22.84
CA ARG A 72 3.33 15.84 -21.96
C ARG A 72 4.50 15.30 -22.76
N LEU A 73 5.67 15.18 -22.09
CA LEU A 73 6.81 14.47 -22.65
C LEU A 73 6.49 12.97 -22.74
N THR A 74 6.80 12.36 -23.88
CA THR A 74 6.69 10.91 -24.04
C THR A 74 7.72 10.19 -23.19
N MET A 75 7.51 8.91 -22.89
CA MET A 75 8.51 8.08 -22.21
C MET A 75 9.83 7.99 -22.99
N LYS A 76 9.75 8.06 -24.34
CA LYS A 76 10.94 8.14 -25.20
C LYS A 76 11.73 9.42 -24.94
N ALA A 77 11.06 10.57 -24.93
CA ALA A 77 11.70 11.85 -24.66
C ALA A 77 12.34 11.90 -23.26
N LYS A 78 11.64 11.39 -22.26
CA LYS A 78 12.14 11.31 -20.88
C LYS A 78 13.41 10.46 -20.79
N ARG A 79 13.48 9.33 -21.47
CA ARG A 79 14.67 8.46 -21.51
C ARG A 79 15.82 9.09 -22.28
N GLU A 80 15.58 9.63 -23.47
CA GLU A 80 16.65 10.12 -24.35
C GLU A 80 17.22 11.48 -23.91
N LEU A 81 16.38 12.36 -23.34
CA LEU A 81 16.78 13.73 -23.01
C LEU A 81 17.12 13.93 -21.53
N LEU A 82 16.59 13.11 -20.65
CA LEU A 82 16.70 13.31 -19.19
C LEU A 82 17.45 12.18 -18.48
N ASP A 83 18.01 11.22 -19.23
CA ASP A 83 18.71 10.05 -18.67
C ASP A 83 19.94 10.47 -17.83
N GLU A 84 20.69 11.48 -18.30
CA GLU A 84 21.84 12.05 -17.56
C GLU A 84 21.43 12.67 -16.22
N LEU A 85 20.21 13.18 -16.09
CA LEU A 85 19.68 13.73 -14.83
C LEU A 85 19.16 12.66 -13.87
N GLN A 86 19.22 11.39 -14.26
CA GLN A 86 18.70 10.25 -13.49
C GLN A 86 17.23 10.43 -13.03
N LEU A 87 16.45 11.27 -13.72
CA LEU A 87 15.06 11.58 -13.38
C LEU A 87 14.13 10.39 -13.67
N ALA A 88 14.39 9.62 -14.72
CA ALA A 88 13.77 8.32 -14.92
C ALA A 88 14.09 7.36 -13.75
N SER A 89 15.27 7.51 -13.14
CA SER A 89 15.63 6.79 -11.91
C SER A 89 14.95 7.35 -10.65
N LEU A 90 14.48 8.60 -10.65
CA LEU A 90 13.73 9.17 -9.52
C LEU A 90 12.26 8.73 -9.53
N GLU A 91 11.62 8.65 -10.69
CA GLU A 91 10.29 8.02 -10.81
C GLU A 91 10.38 6.51 -10.60
N ALA A 92 11.36 5.84 -11.19
CA ALA A 92 11.67 4.45 -10.89
C ALA A 92 12.06 4.25 -9.41
N LYS A 93 12.85 5.15 -8.81
CA LYS A 93 13.16 5.13 -7.37
C LYS A 93 11.96 5.46 -6.49
N LYS A 94 11.02 6.31 -6.91
CA LYS A 94 9.76 6.54 -6.20
C LYS A 94 8.85 5.30 -6.28
N SER A 95 8.76 4.66 -7.45
CA SER A 95 8.04 3.39 -7.61
C SER A 95 8.78 2.22 -6.94
N LEU A 96 10.12 2.22 -6.91
CA LEU A 96 10.96 1.26 -6.20
C LEU A 96 10.97 1.48 -4.67
N ARG A 97 10.73 2.71 -4.18
CA ARG A 97 10.62 2.97 -2.73
C ARG A 97 9.45 2.25 -2.08
N ASN A 98 8.44 1.88 -2.85
CA ASN A 98 7.29 1.13 -2.37
C ASN A 98 7.39 -0.38 -2.63
N MET A 99 8.50 -0.84 -3.25
CA MET A 99 8.75 -2.25 -3.52
C MET A 99 9.66 -2.84 -2.44
N LEU A 100 9.16 -3.82 -1.72
CA LEU A 100 9.92 -4.64 -0.79
C LEU A 100 10.23 -5.98 -1.45
N LYS A 101 11.50 -6.30 -1.59
CA LYS A 101 11.92 -7.58 -2.19
C LYS A 101 11.69 -8.72 -1.22
N ALA A 102 11.23 -9.85 -1.72
CA ALA A 102 11.04 -11.08 -0.94
C ALA A 102 12.32 -11.49 -0.18
N THR A 103 13.49 -11.27 -0.80
CA THR A 103 14.82 -11.58 -0.23
C THR A 103 15.19 -10.68 0.95
N ASP A 104 14.66 -9.45 1.01
CA ASP A 104 15.01 -8.46 2.04
C ASP A 104 14.13 -8.63 3.29
N ILE A 105 13.09 -9.45 3.21
CA ILE A 105 12.19 -9.75 4.33
C ILE A 105 12.88 -10.68 5.31
N LYS A 106 13.08 -10.21 6.54
CA LYS A 106 13.66 -11.03 7.61
C LYS A 106 12.70 -12.14 8.02
N PRO A 107 13.19 -13.39 8.22
CA PRO A 107 12.34 -14.46 8.70
C PRO A 107 11.85 -14.14 10.13
N ARG A 108 10.57 -14.35 10.37
CA ARG A 108 9.94 -14.26 11.70
C ARG A 108 9.03 -15.44 11.91
N THR A 109 9.08 -16.04 13.10
CA THR A 109 8.15 -17.08 13.49
C THR A 109 6.86 -16.45 13.98
N LEU A 110 5.73 -16.91 13.45
CA LEU A 110 4.40 -16.41 13.81
C LEU A 110 3.59 -17.56 14.40
N PHE A 111 2.86 -17.28 15.45
CA PHE A 111 2.09 -18.27 16.20
C PHE A 111 0.61 -17.97 16.11
N TYR A 112 -0.15 -18.88 15.48
CA TYR A 112 -1.58 -18.74 15.24
C TYR A 112 -2.35 -19.95 15.74
N SER A 113 -3.68 -19.84 15.76
CA SER A 113 -4.55 -21.00 15.89
C SER A 113 -4.36 -21.95 14.70
N LYS A 114 -4.75 -23.20 14.88
CA LYS A 114 -4.65 -24.22 13.82
C LYS A 114 -5.44 -23.83 12.56
N GLU A 115 -6.60 -23.18 12.75
CA GLU A 115 -7.45 -22.72 11.66
C GLU A 115 -6.77 -21.62 10.82
N ILE A 116 -6.16 -20.64 11.48
CA ILE A 116 -5.45 -19.55 10.79
C ILE A 116 -4.22 -20.11 10.09
N THR A 117 -3.45 -20.99 10.76
CA THR A 117 -2.28 -21.62 10.15
C THR A 117 -2.67 -22.38 8.89
N HIS A 118 -3.74 -23.19 8.95
CA HIS A 118 -4.25 -23.93 7.79
C HIS A 118 -4.63 -22.99 6.64
N SER A 119 -5.36 -21.91 6.92
CA SER A 119 -5.76 -20.94 5.90
C SER A 119 -4.55 -20.22 5.28
N ILE A 120 -3.51 -19.92 6.07
CA ILE A 120 -2.27 -19.31 5.56
C ILE A 120 -1.48 -20.32 4.70
N ASP A 121 -1.42 -21.58 5.11
CA ASP A 121 -0.73 -22.63 4.36
C ASP A 121 -1.45 -22.92 3.03
N GLU A 122 -2.78 -22.95 3.04
CA GLU A 122 -3.58 -23.06 1.83
C GLU A 122 -3.32 -21.88 0.89
N LEU A 123 -3.36 -20.66 1.40
CA LEU A 123 -3.07 -19.45 0.62
C LEU A 123 -1.65 -19.47 0.07
N ALA A 124 -0.66 -19.88 0.86
CA ALA A 124 0.72 -20.03 0.39
C ALA A 124 0.84 -21.07 -0.72
N GLY A 125 0.11 -22.18 -0.63
CA GLY A 125 0.05 -23.20 -1.68
C GLY A 125 -0.59 -22.68 -2.96
N LEU A 126 -1.64 -21.84 -2.86
CA LEU A 126 -2.28 -21.19 -4.01
C LEU A 126 -1.36 -20.16 -4.67
N LEU A 127 -0.57 -19.43 -3.88
CA LEU A 127 0.36 -18.42 -4.34
C LEU A 127 1.74 -18.99 -4.71
N ASP A 128 1.98 -20.28 -4.57
CA ASP A 128 3.14 -20.93 -5.20
C ASP A 128 3.10 -20.68 -6.71
N GLU A 129 4.26 -20.38 -7.32
CA GLU A 129 4.29 -19.89 -8.71
C GLU A 129 3.67 -20.87 -9.70
N ARG A 130 3.92 -22.18 -9.52
CA ARG A 130 3.36 -23.20 -10.41
C ARG A 130 1.85 -23.29 -10.28
N ASN A 131 1.35 -23.34 -9.04
CA ASN A 131 -0.08 -23.41 -8.78
C ASN A 131 -0.79 -22.14 -9.23
N TYR A 132 -0.19 -20.98 -8.97
CA TYR A 132 -0.74 -19.68 -9.38
C TYR A 132 -0.89 -19.61 -10.90
N SER A 133 0.14 -19.97 -11.66
CA SER A 133 0.13 -19.95 -13.12
C SER A 133 -0.92 -20.93 -13.70
N ASP A 134 -0.99 -22.15 -13.16
CA ASP A 134 -1.97 -23.15 -13.58
C ASP A 134 -3.41 -22.71 -13.29
N ILE A 135 -3.66 -22.16 -12.11
CA ILE A 135 -4.98 -21.66 -11.71
C ILE A 135 -5.36 -20.48 -12.57
N HIS A 136 -4.45 -19.53 -12.77
CA HIS A 136 -4.67 -18.35 -13.61
C HIS A 136 -5.09 -18.74 -15.03
N THR A 137 -4.34 -19.64 -15.67
CA THR A 137 -4.63 -20.14 -17.02
C THR A 137 -6.02 -20.78 -17.10
N ARG A 138 -6.36 -21.66 -16.15
CA ARG A 138 -7.66 -22.34 -16.12
C ARG A 138 -8.83 -21.38 -15.87
N LEU A 139 -8.65 -20.37 -14.99
CA LEU A 139 -9.68 -19.35 -14.77
C LEU A 139 -9.92 -18.53 -16.04
N GLN A 140 -8.84 -18.15 -16.74
CA GLN A 140 -8.92 -17.43 -18.00
C GLN A 140 -9.64 -18.23 -19.09
N GLU A 141 -9.31 -19.52 -19.24
CA GLU A 141 -9.98 -20.42 -20.19
C GLU A 141 -11.48 -20.57 -19.92
N GLN A 142 -11.90 -20.50 -18.66
CA GLN A 142 -13.29 -20.59 -18.22
C GLN A 142 -14.00 -19.23 -18.21
N GLY A 143 -13.32 -18.13 -18.54
CA GLY A 143 -13.90 -16.79 -18.56
C GLY A 143 -14.14 -16.21 -17.16
N PHE A 144 -13.48 -16.74 -16.13
CA PHE A 144 -13.51 -16.18 -14.78
C PHE A 144 -12.49 -15.04 -14.62
N ARG A 145 -12.68 -14.25 -13.57
CA ARG A 145 -11.69 -13.24 -13.14
C ARG A 145 -10.43 -13.93 -12.63
N CYS A 146 -9.27 -13.47 -13.10
CA CYS A 146 -7.97 -14.08 -12.77
C CYS A 146 -7.32 -13.49 -11.51
N GLY A 147 -7.78 -12.32 -11.06
CA GLY A 147 -7.19 -11.64 -9.90
C GLY A 147 -7.41 -12.34 -8.57
N PHE A 148 -6.35 -12.48 -7.79
CA PHE A 148 -6.40 -12.99 -6.42
C PHE A 148 -6.55 -11.83 -5.44
N THR A 149 -7.70 -11.76 -4.78
CA THR A 149 -7.97 -10.72 -3.79
C THR A 149 -8.17 -11.35 -2.42
N CYS A 150 -7.37 -10.93 -1.44
CA CYS A 150 -7.41 -11.48 -0.09
C CYS A 150 -7.53 -10.37 0.96
N LEU A 151 -8.34 -10.59 1.98
CA LEU A 151 -8.53 -9.69 3.11
C LEU A 151 -8.07 -10.35 4.41
N PHE A 152 -7.11 -9.72 5.10
CA PHE A 152 -6.71 -10.05 6.46
C PHE A 152 -7.35 -9.06 7.42
N TYR A 153 -8.26 -9.54 8.26
CA TYR A 153 -9.01 -8.66 9.16
C TYR A 153 -9.00 -9.17 10.60
N GLY A 154 -9.12 -8.29 11.57
CA GLY A 154 -9.14 -8.63 12.99
C GLY A 154 -8.46 -7.58 13.86
N ALA A 155 -8.31 -7.86 15.15
CA ALA A 155 -7.79 -6.92 16.13
C ALA A 155 -6.39 -6.40 15.78
N PRO A 156 -6.01 -5.19 16.21
CA PRO A 156 -4.66 -4.68 16.02
C PRO A 156 -3.62 -5.53 16.76
N GLY A 157 -2.40 -5.59 16.21
CA GLY A 157 -1.29 -6.33 16.81
C GLY A 157 -1.38 -7.86 16.69
N THR A 158 -2.30 -8.41 15.88
CA THR A 158 -2.45 -9.86 15.67
C THR A 158 -1.57 -10.44 14.56
N GLY A 159 -0.66 -9.64 13.99
CA GLY A 159 0.33 -10.12 13.01
C GLY A 159 -0.12 -10.10 11.54
N LYS A 160 -1.25 -9.46 11.19
CA LYS A 160 -1.77 -9.42 9.80
C LYS A 160 -0.74 -8.99 8.76
N THR A 161 -0.13 -7.84 8.95
CA THR A 161 0.88 -7.29 8.01
C THR A 161 2.12 -8.17 7.97
N GLU A 162 2.59 -8.64 9.12
CA GLU A 162 3.74 -9.54 9.19
C GLU A 162 3.46 -10.87 8.46
N THR A 163 2.22 -11.38 8.54
CA THR A 163 1.82 -12.57 7.76
C THR A 163 1.97 -12.36 6.27
N VAL A 164 1.57 -11.18 5.74
CA VAL A 164 1.77 -10.87 4.32
C VAL A 164 3.26 -10.86 3.97
N MET A 165 4.10 -10.28 4.83
CA MET A 165 5.55 -10.27 4.63
C MET A 165 6.11 -11.70 4.58
N GLN A 166 5.77 -12.55 5.55
CA GLN A 166 6.25 -13.93 5.58
C GLN A 166 5.67 -14.78 4.44
N LEU A 167 4.44 -14.53 4.01
CA LEU A 167 3.84 -15.15 2.83
C LEU A 167 4.61 -14.80 1.55
N ALA A 168 4.91 -13.51 1.36
CA ALA A 168 5.70 -13.02 0.23
C ALA A 168 7.10 -13.65 0.21
N ARG A 169 7.77 -13.68 1.36
CA ARG A 169 9.07 -14.36 1.49
C ARG A 169 8.99 -15.85 1.14
N ARG A 170 7.97 -16.56 1.62
CA ARG A 170 7.75 -17.98 1.39
C ARG A 170 7.50 -18.32 -0.07
N THR A 171 6.75 -17.44 -0.77
CA THR A 171 6.38 -17.63 -2.19
C THR A 171 7.34 -16.95 -3.17
N GLY A 172 8.39 -16.27 -2.68
CA GLY A 172 9.36 -15.55 -3.51
C GLY A 172 8.80 -14.32 -4.21
N ARG A 173 7.66 -13.77 -3.74
CA ARG A 173 6.96 -12.63 -4.35
C ARG A 173 7.38 -11.34 -3.71
N ASP A 174 7.75 -10.36 -4.52
CA ASP A 174 7.98 -9.00 -4.04
C ASP A 174 6.66 -8.35 -3.60
N ILE A 175 6.73 -7.34 -2.73
CA ILE A 175 5.55 -6.61 -2.26
C ILE A 175 5.60 -5.17 -2.77
N MET A 176 4.56 -4.73 -3.45
CA MET A 176 4.27 -3.32 -3.67
C MET A 176 3.37 -2.82 -2.53
N GLN A 177 3.97 -2.14 -1.55
CA GLN A 177 3.23 -1.66 -0.40
C GLN A 177 2.63 -0.29 -0.66
N VAL A 178 1.35 -0.15 -0.35
CA VAL A 178 0.59 1.10 -0.47
C VAL A 178 0.07 1.52 0.89
N ASN A 179 0.46 2.71 1.33
CA ASN A 179 -0.10 3.34 2.52
C ASN A 179 -1.30 4.21 2.11
N ILE A 180 -2.48 3.71 2.40
CA ILE A 180 -3.73 4.36 2.03
C ILE A 180 -3.94 5.70 2.76
N ALA A 181 -3.47 5.81 4.01
CA ALA A 181 -3.61 7.02 4.80
C ALA A 181 -2.74 8.17 4.24
N GLU A 182 -1.52 7.87 3.80
CA GLU A 182 -0.65 8.83 3.12
C GLU A 182 -1.25 9.28 1.78
N MET A 183 -1.85 8.36 1.06
CA MET A 183 -2.52 8.66 -0.18
C MET A 183 -3.69 9.64 0.02
N LYS A 184 -4.49 9.53 1.09
CA LYS A 184 -5.57 10.49 1.40
C LYS A 184 -5.07 11.92 1.61
N SER A 185 -3.93 12.12 2.24
CA SER A 185 -3.40 13.46 2.57
C SER A 185 -2.87 14.22 1.34
N CYS A 186 -2.42 13.51 0.31
CA CYS A 186 -1.88 14.10 -0.92
C CYS A 186 -2.94 14.36 -2.01
N TRP A 187 -4.24 14.09 -1.74
CA TRP A 187 -5.24 13.87 -2.78
C TRP A 187 -6.30 14.95 -2.94
N VAL A 188 -6.06 16.14 -2.48
CA VAL A 188 -6.98 17.26 -2.74
C VAL A 188 -6.86 17.65 -4.23
N GLY A 189 -7.73 17.08 -5.07
CA GLY A 189 -7.94 17.44 -6.47
C GLY A 189 -7.62 16.39 -7.55
N GLU A 190 -6.78 15.36 -7.30
CA GLU A 190 -6.36 14.37 -8.31
C GLU A 190 -6.47 12.90 -7.87
N SER A 191 -7.25 12.64 -6.86
CA SER A 191 -7.34 11.33 -6.19
C SER A 191 -7.66 10.16 -7.12
N GLU A 192 -8.57 10.38 -8.06
CA GLU A 192 -9.04 9.33 -8.98
C GLU A 192 -7.95 8.90 -9.96
N LYS A 193 -7.21 9.86 -10.50
CA LYS A 193 -6.10 9.60 -11.42
C LYS A 193 -4.98 8.83 -10.74
N ASN A 194 -4.68 9.18 -9.49
CA ASN A 194 -3.60 8.56 -8.73
C ASN A 194 -3.89 7.10 -8.38
N ILE A 195 -5.15 6.73 -8.09
CA ILE A 195 -5.52 5.33 -7.87
C ILE A 195 -5.37 4.52 -9.16
N LYS A 196 -5.90 5.02 -10.28
CA LYS A 196 -5.74 4.33 -11.57
C LYS A 196 -4.27 4.16 -11.92
N ALA A 197 -3.47 5.22 -11.80
CA ALA A 197 -2.03 5.16 -12.04
C ALA A 197 -1.30 4.16 -11.13
N LEU A 198 -1.76 4.00 -9.88
CA LEU A 198 -1.25 2.97 -8.97
C LEU A 198 -1.50 1.56 -9.50
N PHE A 199 -2.76 1.26 -9.88
CA PHE A 199 -3.12 -0.06 -10.43
C PHE A 199 -2.42 -0.31 -11.78
N ASP A 200 -2.34 0.70 -12.66
CA ASP A 200 -1.61 0.61 -13.94
C ASP A 200 -0.11 0.32 -13.68
N THR A 201 0.50 1.00 -12.72
CA THR A 201 1.89 0.76 -12.33
C THR A 201 2.08 -0.65 -11.78
N TYR A 202 1.14 -1.13 -10.97
CA TYR A 202 1.18 -2.49 -10.45
C TYR A 202 1.05 -3.53 -11.56
N LEU A 203 0.08 -3.38 -12.47
CA LEU A 203 -0.13 -4.30 -13.60
C LEU A 203 1.08 -4.30 -14.56
N GLN A 204 1.70 -3.14 -14.79
CA GLN A 204 2.96 -3.08 -15.53
C GLN A 204 4.04 -3.91 -14.84
N ARG A 205 4.16 -3.84 -13.51
CA ARG A 205 5.10 -4.66 -12.73
C ARG A 205 4.79 -6.15 -12.81
N VAL A 206 3.52 -6.54 -12.79
CA VAL A 206 3.11 -7.93 -13.02
C VAL A 206 3.61 -8.42 -14.38
N GLY A 207 3.45 -7.61 -15.43
CA GLY A 207 3.91 -7.98 -16.78
C GLY A 207 5.44 -7.98 -16.97
N GLU A 208 6.18 -7.19 -16.19
CA GLU A 208 7.66 -7.13 -16.24
C GLU A 208 8.33 -8.19 -15.37
N SER A 209 7.63 -8.75 -14.39
CA SER A 209 8.19 -9.69 -13.40
C SER A 209 7.97 -11.14 -13.82
N SER A 210 8.95 -11.99 -13.59
CA SER A 210 8.80 -13.44 -13.77
C SER A 210 7.84 -14.08 -12.75
N ILE A 211 7.72 -13.47 -11.57
CA ILE A 211 6.82 -13.84 -10.49
C ILE A 211 5.99 -12.63 -10.12
N ALA A 212 4.66 -12.71 -10.27
CA ALA A 212 3.76 -11.59 -10.00
C ALA A 212 3.91 -11.10 -8.55
N PRO A 213 4.19 -9.80 -8.32
CA PRO A 213 4.31 -9.24 -6.98
C PRO A 213 2.96 -9.17 -6.26
N ILE A 214 2.98 -9.01 -4.95
CA ILE A 214 1.79 -8.77 -4.13
C ILE A 214 1.57 -7.25 -4.02
N LEU A 215 0.37 -6.77 -4.39
CA LEU A 215 -0.09 -5.43 -4.05
C LEU A 215 -0.64 -5.46 -2.62
N LEU A 216 0.03 -4.80 -1.68
CA LEU A 216 -0.38 -4.75 -0.29
C LEU A 216 -1.04 -3.41 0.05
N PHE A 217 -2.33 -3.45 0.36
CA PHE A 217 -3.04 -2.34 0.99
C PHE A 217 -2.96 -2.49 2.50
N ASN A 218 -1.97 -1.84 3.10
CA ASN A 218 -1.81 -1.87 4.54
C ASN A 218 -2.74 -0.85 5.21
N GLU A 219 -3.41 -1.26 6.32
CA GLU A 219 -4.37 -0.42 7.06
C GLU A 219 -5.45 0.18 6.14
N ALA A 220 -6.10 -0.69 5.37
CA ALA A 220 -7.12 -0.29 4.41
C ALA A 220 -8.43 0.22 5.05
N ASP A 221 -8.46 0.40 6.37
CA ASP A 221 -9.59 0.88 7.17
C ASP A 221 -10.21 2.15 6.59
N ALA A 222 -9.36 3.04 6.12
CA ALA A 222 -9.73 4.33 5.55
C ALA A 222 -10.54 4.22 4.23
N ILE A 223 -10.47 3.07 3.54
CA ILE A 223 -11.17 2.84 2.26
C ILE A 223 -12.30 1.83 2.40
N ILE A 224 -12.08 0.79 3.22
CA ILE A 224 -13.00 -0.36 3.30
C ILE A 224 -14.20 -0.08 4.22
N GLY A 225 -14.14 1.00 5.03
CA GLY A 225 -15.19 1.38 5.96
C GLY A 225 -16.52 1.69 5.27
N ARG A 226 -17.62 1.55 6.03
CA ARG A 226 -18.96 1.88 5.52
C ARG A 226 -19.02 3.33 5.07
N ARG A 227 -19.74 3.54 3.97
CA ARG A 227 -20.07 4.86 3.47
C ARG A 227 -20.91 5.60 4.50
N GLN A 228 -20.57 6.86 4.72
CA GLN A 228 -21.41 7.72 5.56
C GLN A 228 -22.61 8.18 4.74
N GLU A 229 -23.80 7.65 5.08
CA GLU A 229 -25.05 8.09 4.48
C GLU A 229 -25.50 9.38 5.16
N GLY A 230 -25.82 10.40 4.36
CA GLY A 230 -26.53 11.59 4.84
C GLY A 230 -25.70 12.83 5.14
N VAL A 231 -24.39 12.87 4.87
CA VAL A 231 -23.59 14.08 5.06
C VAL A 231 -23.13 14.62 3.70
N GLU A 232 -23.65 15.78 3.31
CA GLU A 232 -23.33 16.47 2.03
C GLU A 232 -21.98 17.21 2.05
N ARG A 233 -20.98 16.73 2.77
CA ARG A 233 -19.66 17.36 2.74
C ARG A 233 -18.91 16.93 1.48
N ALA A 234 -18.18 17.85 0.87
CA ALA A 234 -17.38 17.58 -0.32
C ALA A 234 -16.35 16.44 -0.11
N VAL A 235 -15.86 16.29 1.11
CA VAL A 235 -14.92 15.24 1.52
C VAL A 235 -15.57 13.84 1.44
N ASP A 236 -16.83 13.70 1.87
CA ASP A 236 -17.53 12.41 1.87
C ASP A 236 -17.84 11.93 0.44
N LYS A 237 -18.18 12.89 -0.46
CA LYS A 237 -18.38 12.60 -1.90
C LYS A 237 -17.08 12.12 -2.54
N MET A 238 -15.95 12.73 -2.20
CA MET A 238 -14.64 12.36 -2.69
C MET A 238 -14.23 10.96 -2.17
N GLU A 239 -14.44 10.65 -0.91
CA GLU A 239 -14.17 9.32 -0.34
C GLU A 239 -15.00 8.23 -1.02
N ASN A 240 -16.29 8.49 -1.26
CA ASN A 240 -17.16 7.57 -1.98
C ASN A 240 -16.71 7.35 -3.44
N SER A 241 -16.24 8.41 -4.13
CA SER A 241 -15.68 8.29 -5.47
C SER A 241 -14.43 7.40 -5.49
N LEU A 242 -13.51 7.60 -4.54
CA LEU A 242 -12.31 6.79 -4.39
C LEU A 242 -12.63 5.31 -4.15
N GLN A 243 -13.58 5.04 -3.25
CA GLN A 243 -14.05 3.68 -3.01
C GLN A 243 -14.59 3.02 -4.28
N ASN A 244 -15.38 3.74 -5.08
CA ASN A 244 -15.93 3.21 -6.33
C ASN A 244 -14.84 2.85 -7.33
N ILE A 245 -13.80 3.68 -7.48
CA ILE A 245 -12.69 3.41 -8.40
C ILE A 245 -11.91 2.19 -7.92
N ILE A 246 -11.56 2.10 -6.64
CA ILE A 246 -10.86 0.93 -6.11
C ILE A 246 -11.69 -0.34 -6.33
N LEU A 247 -12.99 -0.28 -6.09
CA LEU A 247 -13.89 -1.41 -6.35
C LEU A 247 -13.91 -1.81 -7.83
N GLN A 248 -13.85 -0.84 -8.75
CA GLN A 248 -13.77 -1.08 -10.18
C GLN A 248 -12.42 -1.71 -10.56
N GLU A 249 -11.31 -1.17 -10.07
CA GLU A 249 -9.97 -1.71 -10.34
C GLU A 249 -9.81 -3.12 -9.75
N MET A 250 -10.39 -3.42 -8.59
CA MET A 250 -10.42 -4.78 -8.03
C MET A 250 -11.19 -5.77 -8.91
N GLU A 251 -12.20 -5.32 -9.67
CA GLU A 251 -12.97 -6.19 -10.56
C GLU A 251 -12.19 -6.62 -11.80
N THR A 252 -11.32 -5.77 -12.28
CA THR A 252 -10.52 -5.99 -13.49
C THR A 252 -9.08 -6.38 -13.19
N LEU A 253 -8.73 -6.49 -11.90
CA LEU A 253 -7.39 -6.82 -11.46
C LEU A 253 -6.93 -8.15 -12.03
N ASP A 254 -5.78 -8.15 -12.66
CA ASP A 254 -5.04 -9.34 -13.08
C ASP A 254 -3.71 -9.41 -12.30
N GLY A 255 -3.79 -9.91 -11.08
CA GLY A 255 -2.68 -9.94 -10.14
C GLY A 255 -3.11 -10.34 -8.72
N ILE A 256 -2.29 -10.04 -7.73
CA ILE A 256 -2.49 -10.42 -6.33
C ILE A 256 -2.65 -9.17 -5.47
N LEU A 257 -3.84 -8.98 -4.89
CA LEU A 257 -4.11 -7.91 -3.92
C LEU A 257 -4.35 -8.51 -2.53
N ILE A 258 -3.58 -8.09 -1.55
CA ILE A 258 -3.83 -8.40 -0.14
C ILE A 258 -4.08 -7.10 0.60
N ALA A 259 -5.23 -7.01 1.28
CA ALA A 259 -5.55 -5.88 2.13
C ALA A 259 -5.54 -6.30 3.61
N THR A 260 -5.00 -5.45 4.48
CA THR A 260 -5.08 -5.63 5.94
C THR A 260 -5.99 -4.57 6.54
N THR A 261 -6.82 -4.95 7.51
CA THR A 261 -7.73 -4.02 8.20
C THR A 261 -7.94 -4.41 9.66
N ASN A 262 -8.14 -3.42 10.51
CA ASN A 262 -8.57 -3.62 11.89
C ASN A 262 -10.11 -3.59 12.03
N LEU A 263 -10.81 -3.21 10.96
CA LEU A 263 -12.29 -3.15 10.94
C LEU A 263 -12.88 -4.54 10.72
N ALA A 264 -13.28 -5.22 11.80
CA ALA A 264 -13.94 -6.52 11.71
C ALA A 264 -15.45 -6.42 11.40
N GLN A 265 -16.12 -5.32 11.76
CA GLN A 265 -17.59 -5.23 11.76
C GLN A 265 -18.18 -4.10 10.90
N ASN A 266 -17.38 -3.13 10.46
CA ASN A 266 -17.85 -1.93 9.76
C ASN A 266 -17.38 -1.84 8.30
N MET A 267 -17.15 -2.97 7.66
CA MET A 267 -16.77 -3.03 6.25
C MET A 267 -17.98 -2.79 5.34
N ASP A 268 -17.76 -2.05 4.26
CA ASP A 268 -18.76 -1.92 3.19
C ASP A 268 -18.97 -3.28 2.50
N LYS A 269 -20.24 -3.70 2.34
CA LYS A 269 -20.61 -4.97 1.70
C LYS A 269 -20.10 -5.08 0.25
N ALA A 270 -19.89 -3.94 -0.43
CA ALA A 270 -19.34 -3.94 -1.78
C ALA A 270 -17.90 -4.42 -1.80
N PHE A 271 -17.08 -4.03 -0.82
CA PHE A 271 -15.71 -4.56 -0.66
C PHE A 271 -15.72 -6.02 -0.21
N GLU A 272 -16.60 -6.39 0.72
CA GLU A 272 -16.70 -7.76 1.21
C GLU A 272 -16.90 -8.78 0.08
N ARG A 273 -17.71 -8.44 -0.92
CA ARG A 273 -18.00 -9.32 -2.07
C ARG A 273 -16.84 -9.44 -3.08
N ARG A 274 -15.87 -8.53 -3.05
CA ARG A 274 -14.76 -8.48 -4.00
C ARG A 274 -13.51 -9.21 -3.50
N PHE A 275 -13.44 -9.46 -2.20
CA PHE A 275 -12.39 -10.30 -1.65
C PHE A 275 -12.76 -11.77 -1.80
N LEU A 276 -11.94 -12.52 -2.56
CA LEU A 276 -12.09 -13.95 -2.78
C LEU A 276 -11.80 -14.73 -1.49
N TYR A 277 -10.72 -14.37 -0.80
CA TYR A 277 -10.31 -14.97 0.47
C TYR A 277 -10.42 -13.95 1.60
N LYS A 278 -10.92 -14.41 2.77
CA LYS A 278 -11.08 -13.58 3.96
C LYS A 278 -10.57 -14.37 5.16
N ILE A 279 -9.44 -13.94 5.70
CA ILE A 279 -8.80 -14.61 6.83
C ILE A 279 -8.94 -13.72 8.06
N ARG A 280 -9.58 -14.26 9.09
CA ARG A 280 -9.79 -13.57 10.36
C ARG A 280 -8.61 -13.87 11.28
N PHE A 281 -8.02 -12.81 11.81
CA PHE A 281 -6.96 -12.87 12.79
C PHE A 281 -7.52 -12.55 14.17
N ASP A 282 -7.75 -13.59 14.93
CA ASP A 282 -8.17 -13.47 16.32
C ASP A 282 -6.96 -13.23 17.24
N LYS A 283 -7.20 -12.81 18.47
CA LYS A 283 -6.15 -12.73 19.47
C LYS A 283 -5.53 -14.11 19.69
N PRO A 284 -4.22 -14.18 19.99
CA PRO A 284 -3.54 -15.45 20.18
C PRO A 284 -4.09 -16.21 21.39
N THR A 285 -4.17 -17.55 21.28
CA THR A 285 -4.52 -18.45 22.40
C THR A 285 -3.44 -18.39 23.49
N VAL A 286 -3.71 -18.97 24.65
CA VAL A 286 -2.71 -19.03 25.75
C VAL A 286 -1.43 -19.68 25.27
N GLU A 287 -1.53 -20.81 24.55
CA GLU A 287 -0.39 -21.53 24.00
C GLU A 287 0.40 -20.67 23.00
N ALA A 288 -0.32 -19.97 22.11
CA ALA A 288 0.31 -19.07 21.16
C ALA A 288 1.00 -17.88 21.88
N ARG A 289 0.36 -17.29 22.90
CA ARG A 289 0.98 -16.22 23.71
C ARG A 289 2.24 -16.72 24.43
N THR A 290 2.21 -17.91 25.02
CA THR A 290 3.38 -18.51 25.65
C THR A 290 4.54 -18.66 24.65
N ALA A 291 4.23 -19.14 23.45
CA ALA A 291 5.24 -19.28 22.39
C ALA A 291 5.79 -17.91 21.93
N ILE A 292 4.93 -16.87 21.82
CA ILE A 292 5.36 -15.51 21.48
C ILE A 292 6.26 -14.95 22.59
N TRP A 293 5.91 -15.13 23.89
CA TRP A 293 6.77 -14.71 24.99
C TRP A 293 8.16 -15.35 24.93
N LYS A 294 8.22 -16.65 24.65
CA LYS A 294 9.50 -17.38 24.51
C LYS A 294 10.31 -16.93 23.30
N GLU A 295 9.66 -16.60 22.18
CA GLU A 295 10.34 -16.07 21.00
C GLU A 295 10.93 -14.68 21.26
N MET A 296 10.14 -13.79 21.93
CA MET A 296 10.57 -12.43 22.21
C MET A 296 11.61 -12.34 23.33
N LEU A 297 11.51 -13.20 24.35
CA LEU A 297 12.41 -13.28 25.49
C LEU A 297 12.89 -14.71 25.69
N PRO A 298 13.91 -15.17 24.94
CA PRO A 298 14.40 -16.55 25.02
C PRO A 298 14.89 -16.97 26.42
N ALA A 299 15.37 -15.99 27.22
CA ALA A 299 15.82 -16.21 28.60
C ALA A 299 14.68 -16.33 29.63
N LEU A 300 13.44 -16.00 29.28
CA LEU A 300 12.27 -16.16 30.14
C LEU A 300 11.99 -17.65 30.35
N ASP A 301 11.77 -18.08 31.62
CA ASP A 301 11.38 -19.47 31.88
C ASP A 301 9.97 -19.78 31.30
N ILE A 302 9.77 -21.06 30.92
CA ILE A 302 8.51 -21.46 30.28
C ILE A 302 7.32 -21.34 31.24
N ALA A 303 7.52 -21.67 32.53
CA ALA A 303 6.48 -21.54 33.54
C ALA A 303 6.08 -20.07 33.80
N ASP A 304 7.03 -19.14 33.66
CA ASP A 304 6.75 -17.70 33.78
C ASP A 304 6.09 -17.16 32.50
N ALA A 305 6.44 -17.66 31.33
CA ALA A 305 5.77 -17.33 30.08
C ALA A 305 4.30 -17.81 30.10
N GLU A 306 4.03 -19.01 30.63
CA GLU A 306 2.66 -19.54 30.81
C GLU A 306 1.85 -18.68 31.79
N LYS A 307 2.42 -18.33 32.96
CA LYS A 307 1.73 -17.42 33.91
C LYS A 307 1.36 -16.06 33.29
N LEU A 308 2.27 -15.47 32.52
CA LEU A 308 2.01 -14.21 31.82
C LEU A 308 0.93 -14.38 30.76
N ALA A 309 0.98 -15.47 29.99
CA ALA A 309 0.02 -15.76 28.94
C ALA A 309 -1.39 -16.05 29.49
N GLU A 310 -1.51 -16.68 30.66
CA GLU A 310 -2.79 -16.91 31.34
C GLU A 310 -3.35 -15.63 31.96
N ARG A 311 -2.47 -14.83 32.57
CA ARG A 311 -2.89 -13.61 33.28
C ARG A 311 -3.31 -12.48 32.35
N TYR A 312 -2.64 -12.33 31.20
CA TYR A 312 -2.84 -11.20 30.29
C TYR A 312 -3.27 -11.66 28.91
N ASP A 313 -4.40 -11.11 28.44
CA ASP A 313 -4.96 -11.38 27.10
C ASP A 313 -4.34 -10.41 26.06
N PHE A 314 -3.00 -10.45 25.90
CA PHE A 314 -2.28 -9.58 24.98
C PHE A 314 -2.29 -10.11 23.56
N SER A 315 -2.26 -9.17 22.60
CA SER A 315 -1.90 -9.45 21.21
C SER A 315 -0.38 -9.63 21.08
N GLY A 316 0.05 -10.20 19.96
CA GLY A 316 1.49 -10.35 19.66
C GLY A 316 2.25 -9.03 19.69
N GLY A 317 1.64 -7.96 19.15
CA GLY A 317 2.23 -6.61 19.17
C GLY A 317 2.40 -6.03 20.57
N GLN A 318 1.44 -6.30 21.48
CA GLN A 318 1.57 -5.88 22.87
C GLN A 318 2.70 -6.63 23.59
N ILE A 319 2.82 -7.94 23.36
CA ILE A 319 3.94 -8.73 23.90
C ILE A 319 5.29 -8.21 23.36
N GLU A 320 5.36 -7.88 22.06
CA GLU A 320 6.57 -7.30 21.46
C GLU A 320 6.93 -5.95 22.12
N ASN A 321 5.94 -5.08 22.37
CA ASN A 321 6.15 -3.80 23.05
C ASN A 321 6.71 -4.00 24.47
N ILE A 322 6.12 -4.92 25.23
CA ILE A 322 6.55 -5.23 26.60
C ILE A 322 7.98 -5.78 26.60
N ALA A 323 8.28 -6.74 25.71
CA ALA A 323 9.62 -7.31 25.59
C ALA A 323 10.66 -6.26 25.21
N ARG A 324 10.30 -5.33 24.32
CA ARG A 324 11.15 -4.20 23.93
C ARG A 324 11.39 -3.23 25.08
N HIS A 325 10.34 -2.93 25.85
CA HIS A 325 10.44 -2.07 27.02
C HIS A 325 11.37 -2.68 28.08
N TYR A 326 11.19 -3.96 28.37
CA TYR A 326 12.07 -4.72 29.24
C TYR A 326 13.53 -4.70 28.77
N ALA A 327 13.76 -4.92 27.46
CA ALA A 327 15.11 -4.90 26.90
C ALA A 327 15.79 -3.52 27.07
N ILE A 328 15.05 -2.42 26.92
CA ILE A 328 15.56 -1.06 27.15
C ILE A 328 15.93 -0.90 28.62
N ASP A 329 15.07 -1.30 29.56
CA ASP A 329 15.33 -1.20 30.99
C ASP A 329 16.53 -2.06 31.43
N ALA A 330 16.66 -3.25 30.86
CA ALA A 330 17.82 -4.12 31.10
C ALA A 330 19.14 -3.50 30.64
N ILE A 331 19.13 -2.73 29.56
CA ILE A 331 20.31 -1.99 29.08
C ILE A 331 20.65 -0.81 30.02
N LEU A 332 19.64 -0.09 30.53
CA LEU A 332 19.83 1.11 31.36
C LEU A 332 20.22 0.78 32.80
N HIS A 333 19.66 -0.28 33.36
CA HIS A 333 19.77 -0.60 34.78
C HIS A 333 20.58 -1.86 35.10
N GLY A 334 21.11 -2.53 34.07
CA GLY A 334 21.84 -3.78 34.14
C GLY A 334 20.99 -5.00 33.82
N ASN A 335 21.65 -6.05 33.28
CA ASN A 335 20.97 -7.27 32.85
C ASN A 335 20.36 -7.99 34.05
N THR A 336 19.04 -8.03 34.11
CA THR A 336 18.25 -8.92 34.96
C THR A 336 17.72 -10.09 34.13
N ILE A 337 17.58 -11.26 34.73
CA ILE A 337 16.90 -12.38 34.07
C ILE A 337 15.41 -12.07 34.02
N PRO A 338 14.73 -12.19 32.86
CA PRO A 338 13.31 -11.93 32.79
C PRO A 338 12.54 -12.97 33.61
N THR A 339 11.66 -12.49 34.48
CA THR A 339 10.73 -13.32 35.28
C THR A 339 9.32 -12.74 35.17
N ALA A 340 8.31 -13.55 35.45
CA ALA A 340 6.92 -13.06 35.44
C ALA A 340 6.72 -11.85 36.37
N GLU A 341 7.41 -11.82 37.53
CA GLU A 341 7.33 -10.72 38.48
C GLU A 341 7.94 -9.42 37.96
N ASN A 342 9.13 -9.50 37.33
CA ASN A 342 9.80 -8.34 36.75
C ASN A 342 9.03 -7.77 35.57
N LEU A 343 8.38 -8.62 34.78
CA LEU A 343 7.58 -8.21 33.62
C LEU A 343 6.18 -7.71 34.00
N ALA A 344 5.67 -8.01 35.21
CA ALA A 344 4.33 -7.61 35.61
C ALA A 344 4.10 -6.10 35.57
N SER A 345 5.08 -5.28 35.98
CA SER A 345 4.96 -3.82 35.94
C SER A 345 4.86 -3.29 34.50
N HIS A 346 5.60 -3.88 33.56
CA HIS A 346 5.53 -3.54 32.14
C HIS A 346 4.20 -4.00 31.53
N CYS A 347 3.71 -5.17 31.91
CA CYS A 347 2.40 -5.68 31.49
C CYS A 347 1.25 -4.78 32.00
N ASP A 348 1.30 -4.37 33.27
CA ASP A 348 0.30 -3.49 33.85
C ASP A 348 0.30 -2.10 33.20
N SER A 349 1.46 -1.60 32.79
CA SER A 349 1.58 -0.32 32.07
C SER A 349 1.05 -0.40 30.63
N GLU A 350 1.13 -1.56 29.97
CA GLU A 350 0.56 -1.78 28.64
C GLU A 350 -0.98 -1.86 28.69
N CYS A 351 -1.59 -2.18 29.84
CA CYS A 351 -3.01 -2.23 30.06
C CYS A 351 -3.64 -0.83 30.25
N ILE A 352 -3.63 0.03 29.25
CA ILE A 352 -4.16 1.42 29.33
C ILE A 352 -5.65 1.45 29.72
N SER A 353 -6.42 0.41 29.41
CA SER A 353 -7.87 0.33 29.66
C SER A 353 -8.24 0.01 31.13
N ASN A 354 -7.27 -0.39 31.96
CA ASN A 354 -7.51 -0.74 33.36
C ASN A 354 -7.28 0.42 34.35
N THR A 355 -6.86 1.59 33.91
CA THR A 355 -6.89 2.78 34.74
C THR A 355 -8.35 3.18 34.93
N SER A 356 -8.92 2.74 36.06
CA SER A 356 -10.18 3.26 36.59
C SER A 356 -10.20 4.77 36.43
N THR A 357 -11.12 5.27 35.64
CA THR A 357 -11.51 6.68 35.61
C THR A 357 -11.86 7.09 37.05
N LYS A 358 -10.88 7.60 37.79
CA LYS A 358 -11.16 8.47 38.94
C LYS A 358 -12.00 9.61 38.35
N ARG A 359 -13.30 9.55 38.55
CA ARG A 359 -14.20 10.67 38.27
C ARG A 359 -13.65 11.85 39.07
N ILE A 360 -12.96 12.76 38.43
CA ILE A 360 -12.71 14.10 38.95
C ILE A 360 -14.05 14.84 38.73
N GLY A 361 -14.97 14.69 39.69
CA GLY A 361 -16.20 15.45 39.76
C GLY A 361 -16.09 16.40 40.91
N PHE A 362 -16.23 17.70 40.67
CA PHE A 362 -16.50 18.67 41.72
C PHE A 362 -17.90 18.33 42.27
N ASN A 363 -17.99 17.97 43.53
CA ASN A 363 -19.26 17.96 44.24
C ASN A 363 -19.63 19.42 44.54
N PHE A 364 -20.70 19.89 43.95
CA PHE A 364 -21.44 21.06 44.39
C PHE A 364 -22.55 20.61 45.35
#